data_c461b2d18fd15d7699fd0e64c77e272c
#
_entry.id   c461b2d18fd15d7699fd0e64c77e272c
#
_cell.length_a   1.000
_cell.length_b   1.000
_cell.length_c   1.000
_cell.angle_alpha   90.00
_cell.angle_beta   90.00
_cell.angle_gamma   90.00
#
_symmetry.space_group_name_H-M   'P 1'
#
loop_
_entity.id
_entity.type
_entity.pdbx_description
1 polymer ?
#
loop_
_entity_poly.entity_id
_entity_poly.type
_entity_poly.pdbx_seq_one_letter_code
_entity_poly.pdbx_strand_id
1 'polypeptide(L)'
;MKFYNHYNLSGLHAPFTASQPAWLRYDDEKAKEAYARKKSAELGTRLHAWAKETIDLGIKQPRSKKTIYEYVNDAIGFKMSTEVVLFYSDRFFGTADAICFRQDRKTGRYVLRIHDLKTGVVGDPDKHFEQLKVYAALFCLEYKFKPADIDIILGVYKKDEVAFCEPAPEEIVEVINKIVHLDKLLAKIDNEEV
;
A
#
# COMPACT_ATOMS: atom_id res chain seq x y z
N MET A 1 -36.43 27.85 14.07
CA MET A 1 -35.11 27.68 14.67
C MET A 1 -34.07 27.77 13.56
N LYS A 2 -32.96 28.49 13.74
CA LYS A 2 -31.89 28.62 12.73
C LYS A 2 -30.72 27.76 13.21
N PHE A 3 -30.22 26.82 12.35
CA PHE A 3 -29.10 25.97 12.69
C PHE A 3 -27.79 26.75 12.48
N TYR A 4 -26.79 26.45 13.31
CA TYR A 4 -25.42 26.98 13.13
C TYR A 4 -24.73 26.28 11.98
N ASN A 5 -23.98 27.03 11.18
CA ASN A 5 -23.17 26.50 10.09
C ASN A 5 -21.72 26.27 10.55
N HIS A 6 -21.23 25.06 10.30
CA HIS A 6 -19.86 24.65 10.61
C HIS A 6 -19.10 24.34 9.31
N TYR A 7 -18.91 25.33 8.46
CA TYR A 7 -18.31 25.18 7.13
C TYR A 7 -16.92 24.54 7.16
N ASN A 8 -16.13 24.80 8.21
CA ASN A 8 -14.82 24.22 8.44
C ASN A 8 -14.84 22.71 8.73
N LEU A 9 -16.01 22.14 9.05
CA LEU A 9 -16.18 20.72 9.31
C LEU A 9 -16.88 19.98 8.17
N SER A 10 -17.27 20.68 7.11
CA SER A 10 -17.93 20.08 5.95
C SER A 10 -16.99 19.08 5.26
N GLY A 11 -17.47 17.86 5.06
CA GLY A 11 -16.67 16.78 4.46
C GLY A 11 -15.65 16.10 5.40
N LEU A 12 -15.51 16.59 6.64
CA LEU A 12 -14.66 15.97 7.65
C LEU A 12 -15.46 14.97 8.50
N HIS A 13 -14.76 13.97 9.03
CA HIS A 13 -15.32 12.98 9.93
C HIS A 13 -14.67 13.11 11.32
N ALA A 14 -15.51 13.27 12.35
CA ALA A 14 -15.03 13.25 13.72
C ALA A 14 -14.42 11.87 14.08
N PRO A 15 -13.47 11.82 15.01
CA PRO A 15 -12.96 10.54 15.54
C PRO A 15 -14.05 9.65 16.11
N PHE A 16 -15.03 10.23 16.78
CA PHE A 16 -16.24 9.58 17.26
C PHE A 16 -17.44 10.16 16.51
N THR A 17 -17.85 9.46 15.45
CA THR A 17 -18.93 9.93 14.57
C THR A 17 -20.29 9.39 15.01
N ALA A 18 -21.33 10.17 14.78
CA ALA A 18 -22.72 9.79 15.08
C ALA A 18 -23.19 8.62 14.19
N SER A 19 -22.69 8.50 12.96
CA SER A 19 -23.03 7.41 12.04
C SER A 19 -22.45 6.04 12.45
N GLN A 20 -21.46 6.01 13.36
CA GLN A 20 -20.88 4.79 13.90
C GLN A 20 -20.84 4.86 15.43
N PRO A 21 -21.97 4.69 16.11
CA PRO A 21 -22.13 5.00 17.55
C PRO A 21 -21.57 3.92 18.49
N ALA A 22 -20.77 2.98 18.01
CA ALA A 22 -20.17 1.91 18.83
C ALA A 22 -19.35 2.46 20.02
N TRP A 23 -18.81 3.67 19.90
CA TRP A 23 -18.06 4.38 20.94
C TRP A 23 -18.88 4.69 22.18
N LEU A 24 -20.20 4.71 22.11
CA LEU A 24 -21.08 4.85 23.30
C LEU A 24 -20.87 3.73 24.34
N ARG A 25 -20.29 2.59 23.92
CA ARG A 25 -20.01 1.43 24.79
C ARG A 25 -18.53 1.31 25.15
N TYR A 26 -17.71 2.32 24.83
CA TYR A 26 -16.30 2.32 25.20
C TYR A 26 -16.14 2.79 26.64
N ASP A 27 -15.26 2.12 27.36
CA ASP A 27 -14.65 2.67 28.57
C ASP A 27 -13.58 3.70 28.19
N ASP A 28 -13.00 4.36 29.18
CA ASP A 28 -12.02 5.43 28.98
C ASP A 28 -10.76 4.92 28.24
N GLU A 29 -10.29 3.71 28.54
CA GLU A 29 -9.10 3.15 27.91
C GLU A 29 -9.35 2.82 26.43
N LYS A 30 -10.47 2.17 26.13
CA LYS A 30 -10.86 1.88 24.76
C LYS A 30 -11.11 3.14 23.94
N ALA A 31 -11.67 4.19 24.55
CA ALA A 31 -11.83 5.48 23.89
C ALA A 31 -10.49 6.13 23.55
N LYS A 32 -9.52 6.12 24.49
CA LYS A 32 -8.15 6.62 24.26
C LYS A 32 -7.45 5.86 23.14
N GLU A 33 -7.52 4.52 23.16
CA GLU A 33 -6.92 3.67 22.12
C GLU A 33 -7.55 3.94 20.75
N ALA A 34 -8.87 4.03 20.67
CA ALA A 34 -9.58 4.30 19.42
C ALA A 34 -9.20 5.67 18.85
N TYR A 35 -9.09 6.68 19.71
CA TYR A 35 -8.66 8.02 19.33
C TYR A 35 -7.21 8.04 18.85
N ALA A 36 -6.30 7.39 19.57
CA ALA A 36 -4.88 7.29 19.20
C ALA A 36 -4.70 6.58 17.85
N ARG A 37 -5.45 5.49 17.61
CA ARG A 37 -5.44 4.79 16.30
C ARG A 37 -5.88 5.71 15.16
N LYS A 38 -6.96 6.49 15.38
CA LYS A 38 -7.46 7.42 14.36
C LYS A 38 -6.43 8.51 14.03
N LYS A 39 -5.82 9.11 15.07
CA LYS A 39 -4.74 10.09 14.88
C LYS A 39 -3.51 9.50 14.16
N SER A 40 -3.15 8.28 14.49
CA SER A 40 -2.05 7.58 13.82
C SER A 40 -2.35 7.35 12.33
N ALA A 41 -3.59 6.96 11.98
CA ALA A 41 -4.01 6.78 10.59
C ALA A 41 -3.99 8.11 9.81
N GLU A 42 -4.48 9.22 10.41
CA GLU A 42 -4.42 10.56 9.79
C GLU A 42 -2.98 11.03 9.55
N LEU A 43 -2.09 10.79 10.53
CA LEU A 43 -0.66 11.07 10.36
C LEU A 43 -0.07 10.21 9.23
N GLY A 44 -0.43 8.93 9.18
CA GLY A 44 -0.03 8.02 8.12
C GLY A 44 -0.39 8.56 6.74
N THR A 45 -1.64 8.93 6.52
CA THR A 45 -2.11 9.50 5.25
C THR A 45 -1.31 10.74 4.85
N ARG A 46 -1.02 11.65 5.79
CA ARG A 46 -0.20 12.85 5.51
C ARG A 46 1.24 12.52 5.17
N LEU A 47 1.83 11.50 5.82
CA LEU A 47 3.21 11.06 5.53
C LEU A 47 3.32 10.40 4.15
N HIS A 48 2.33 9.60 3.75
CA HIS A 48 2.27 9.04 2.39
C HIS A 48 2.12 10.15 1.34
N ALA A 49 1.20 11.10 1.54
CA ALA A 49 1.02 12.22 0.63
C ALA A 49 2.31 13.06 0.47
N TRP A 50 2.98 13.36 1.59
CA TRP A 50 4.26 14.07 1.59
C TRP A 50 5.36 13.28 0.86
N ALA A 51 5.47 11.97 1.12
CA ALA A 51 6.46 11.12 0.48
C ALA A 51 6.23 11.06 -1.03
N LYS A 52 4.99 10.86 -1.46
CA LYS A 52 4.59 10.89 -2.87
C LYS A 52 5.02 12.19 -3.54
N GLU A 53 4.59 13.34 -3.00
CA GLU A 53 4.92 14.65 -3.57
C GLU A 53 6.44 14.85 -3.66
N THR A 54 7.17 14.47 -2.62
CA THR A 54 8.63 14.59 -2.55
C THR A 54 9.34 13.72 -3.58
N ILE A 55 8.85 12.51 -3.81
CA ILE A 55 9.36 11.57 -4.83
C ILE A 55 9.06 12.13 -6.24
N ASP A 56 7.83 12.55 -6.50
CA ASP A 56 7.39 13.05 -7.80
C ASP A 56 8.16 14.32 -8.20
N LEU A 57 8.51 15.17 -7.22
CA LEU A 57 9.35 16.37 -7.41
C LEU A 57 10.86 16.04 -7.48
N GLY A 58 11.27 14.82 -7.19
CA GLY A 58 12.68 14.41 -7.18
C GLY A 58 13.53 15.05 -6.08
N ILE A 59 12.91 15.49 -4.98
CA ILE A 59 13.56 16.20 -3.87
C ILE A 59 14.21 15.21 -2.92
N LYS A 60 15.52 14.96 -3.06
CA LYS A 60 16.27 14.08 -2.18
C LYS A 60 16.31 14.60 -0.75
N GLN A 61 16.11 13.68 0.18
CA GLN A 61 16.14 13.95 1.61
C GLN A 61 17.55 13.81 2.21
N PRO A 62 17.88 14.54 3.26
CA PRO A 62 19.14 14.38 3.97
C PRO A 62 19.31 12.95 4.47
N ARG A 63 20.56 12.44 4.46
CA ARG A 63 20.88 11.15 5.08
C ARG A 63 20.58 11.22 6.59
N SER A 64 19.71 10.37 7.06
CA SER A 64 19.33 10.25 8.47
C SER A 64 18.85 8.85 8.79
N LYS A 65 18.63 8.56 10.07
CA LYS A 65 18.03 7.29 10.52
C LYS A 65 16.51 7.22 10.30
N LYS A 66 15.90 8.23 9.66
CA LYS A 66 14.45 8.22 9.39
C LYS A 66 14.16 7.37 8.15
N THR A 67 13.52 6.24 8.33
CA THR A 67 13.20 5.30 7.25
C THR A 67 12.34 5.91 6.14
N ILE A 68 11.47 6.89 6.46
CA ILE A 68 10.73 7.63 5.44
C ILE A 68 11.64 8.42 4.48
N TYR A 69 12.79 8.92 4.95
CA TYR A 69 13.78 9.59 4.09
C TYR A 69 14.53 8.60 3.21
N GLU A 70 14.81 7.41 3.75
CA GLU A 70 15.40 6.31 2.99
C GLU A 70 14.44 5.84 1.90
N TYR A 71 13.15 5.61 2.24
CA TYR A 71 12.10 5.30 1.29
C TYR A 71 12.04 6.30 0.11
N VAL A 72 11.99 7.60 0.43
CA VAL A 72 11.95 8.66 -0.59
C VAL A 72 13.21 8.65 -1.46
N ASN A 73 14.40 8.54 -0.85
CA ASN A 73 15.67 8.54 -1.57
C ASN A 73 15.82 7.32 -2.47
N ASP A 74 15.38 6.15 -2.00
CA ASP A 74 15.43 4.90 -2.77
C ASP A 74 14.44 4.95 -3.94
N ALA A 75 13.22 5.42 -3.70
CA ALA A 75 12.23 5.59 -4.76
C ALA A 75 12.73 6.55 -5.86
N ILE A 76 13.34 7.68 -5.49
CA ILE A 76 13.98 8.61 -6.43
C ILE A 76 15.17 7.92 -7.13
N GLY A 77 16.02 7.20 -6.38
CA GLY A 77 17.20 6.53 -6.92
C GLY A 77 16.86 5.46 -7.97
N PHE A 78 15.85 4.66 -7.70
CA PHE A 78 15.31 3.67 -8.62
C PHE A 78 14.37 4.26 -9.67
N LYS A 79 14.05 5.56 -9.60
CA LYS A 79 13.10 6.26 -10.47
C LYS A 79 11.75 5.56 -10.48
N MET A 80 11.21 5.30 -9.30
CA MET A 80 9.93 4.65 -9.13
C MET A 80 8.79 5.62 -9.42
N SER A 81 7.66 5.09 -9.90
CA SER A 81 6.39 5.81 -10.00
C SER A 81 5.61 5.58 -8.70
N THR A 82 4.91 6.60 -8.24
CA THR A 82 4.14 6.58 -7.00
C THR A 82 2.66 6.35 -7.24
N GLU A 83 1.96 5.74 -6.27
CA GLU A 83 0.50 5.53 -6.29
C GLU A 83 0.00 4.90 -7.60
N VAL A 84 0.69 3.84 -8.04
CA VAL A 84 0.34 3.15 -9.29
C VAL A 84 -0.74 2.12 -9.01
N VAL A 85 -1.88 2.28 -9.69
CA VAL A 85 -2.96 1.28 -9.67
C VAL A 85 -2.56 0.11 -10.56
N LEU A 86 -2.56 -1.08 -9.98
CA LEU A 86 -2.39 -2.36 -10.68
C LEU A 86 -3.75 -3.05 -10.75
N PHE A 87 -4.14 -3.48 -11.93
CA PHE A 87 -5.50 -3.92 -12.20
C PHE A 87 -5.52 -5.30 -12.88
N TYR A 88 -6.38 -6.17 -12.40
CA TYR A 88 -6.72 -7.42 -13.07
C TYR A 88 -8.21 -7.47 -13.42
N SER A 89 -9.07 -7.11 -12.48
CA SER A 89 -10.53 -7.01 -12.66
C SER A 89 -11.10 -6.04 -11.64
N ASP A 90 -12.39 -5.69 -11.77
CA ASP A 90 -13.09 -4.83 -10.80
C ASP A 90 -13.12 -5.41 -9.38
N ARG A 91 -12.83 -6.71 -9.22
CA ARG A 91 -12.72 -7.40 -7.93
C ARG A 91 -11.28 -7.52 -7.42
N PHE A 92 -10.29 -7.36 -8.30
CA PHE A 92 -8.87 -7.52 -7.97
C PHE A 92 -8.03 -6.40 -8.58
N PHE A 93 -7.80 -5.36 -7.80
CA PHE A 93 -6.90 -4.25 -8.10
C PHE A 93 -6.33 -3.69 -6.79
N GLY A 94 -5.33 -2.84 -6.90
CA GLY A 94 -4.77 -2.16 -5.73
C GLY A 94 -3.74 -1.12 -6.14
N THR A 95 -3.44 -0.20 -5.23
CA THR A 95 -2.50 0.90 -5.46
C THR A 95 -1.18 0.62 -4.75
N ALA A 96 -0.09 0.51 -5.51
CA ALA A 96 1.26 0.37 -4.97
C ALA A 96 1.84 1.74 -4.63
N ASP A 97 2.40 1.91 -3.43
CA ASP A 97 2.96 3.19 -2.97
C ASP A 97 4.09 3.67 -3.88
N ALA A 98 5.04 2.79 -4.22
CA ALA A 98 6.07 3.06 -5.20
C ALA A 98 6.45 1.78 -5.96
N ILE A 99 6.57 1.89 -7.29
CA ILE A 99 6.86 0.76 -8.17
C ILE A 99 7.76 1.18 -9.33
N CYS A 100 8.66 0.32 -9.75
CA CYS A 100 9.33 0.45 -11.04
C CYS A 100 9.62 -0.92 -11.67
N PHE A 101 9.66 -0.92 -13.00
CA PHE A 101 10.04 -2.08 -13.79
C PHE A 101 11.12 -1.69 -14.78
N ARG A 102 12.32 -2.23 -14.63
CA ARG A 102 13.50 -1.83 -15.41
C ARG A 102 14.42 -3.00 -15.65
N GLN A 103 15.13 -2.95 -16.78
CA GLN A 103 16.20 -3.88 -17.06
C GLN A 103 17.45 -3.52 -16.23
N ASP A 104 17.95 -4.49 -15.49
CA ASP A 104 19.25 -4.38 -14.82
C ASP A 104 20.37 -4.45 -15.87
N ARG A 105 21.25 -3.45 -15.87
CA ARG A 105 22.32 -3.33 -16.87
C ARG A 105 23.42 -4.38 -16.71
N LYS A 106 23.56 -4.99 -15.54
CA LYS A 106 24.61 -5.98 -15.27
C LYS A 106 24.14 -7.38 -15.64
N THR A 107 22.92 -7.73 -15.29
CA THR A 107 22.38 -9.08 -15.53
C THR A 107 21.60 -9.18 -16.84
N GLY A 108 21.14 -8.05 -17.39
CA GLY A 108 20.23 -8.00 -18.53
C GLY A 108 18.79 -8.44 -18.22
N ARG A 109 18.50 -8.88 -16.98
CA ARG A 109 17.16 -9.28 -16.57
C ARG A 109 16.29 -8.07 -16.22
N TYR A 110 15.01 -8.18 -16.40
CA TYR A 110 14.07 -7.19 -15.91
C TYR A 110 13.83 -7.37 -14.41
N VAL A 111 13.81 -6.27 -13.68
CA VAL A 111 13.59 -6.22 -12.23
C VAL A 111 12.33 -5.40 -11.94
N LEU A 112 11.37 -6.04 -11.31
CA LEU A 112 10.21 -5.40 -10.70
C LEU A 112 10.55 -5.04 -9.25
N ARG A 113 10.52 -3.76 -8.91
CA ARG A 113 10.65 -3.30 -7.52
C ARG A 113 9.35 -2.69 -7.06
N ILE A 114 8.88 -3.11 -5.89
CA ILE A 114 7.69 -2.57 -5.24
C ILE A 114 8.08 -2.22 -3.81
N HIS A 115 7.94 -0.94 -3.46
CA HIS A 115 8.23 -0.44 -2.12
C HIS A 115 6.95 0.07 -1.46
N ASP A 116 6.82 -0.21 -0.17
CA ASP A 116 5.66 0.12 0.65
C ASP A 116 6.12 0.84 1.92
N LEU A 117 5.48 1.97 2.23
CA LEU A 117 5.76 2.79 3.40
C LEU A 117 4.76 2.49 4.51
N LYS A 118 5.23 1.98 5.64
CA LYS A 118 4.40 1.69 6.82
C LYS A 118 4.67 2.71 7.92
N THR A 119 3.71 3.56 8.18
CA THR A 119 3.79 4.63 9.20
C THR A 119 3.23 4.22 10.56
N GLY A 120 2.56 3.06 10.65
CA GLY A 120 2.03 2.49 11.88
C GLY A 120 3.10 1.85 12.77
N VAL A 121 2.80 1.75 14.08
CA VAL A 121 3.75 1.24 15.10
C VAL A 121 3.75 -0.29 15.19
N VAL A 122 2.68 -0.96 14.79
CA VAL A 122 2.49 -2.41 14.99
C VAL A 122 2.05 -3.09 13.70
N GLY A 123 2.75 -4.13 13.32
CA GLY A 123 2.39 -5.01 12.22
C GLY A 123 3.44 -6.10 12.05
N ASP A 124 2.98 -7.30 11.76
CA ASP A 124 3.79 -8.45 11.41
C ASP A 124 4.47 -8.16 10.05
N PRO A 125 5.81 -8.20 9.95
CA PRO A 125 6.53 -8.00 8.69
C PRO A 125 6.04 -8.92 7.57
N ASP A 126 5.71 -10.17 7.89
CA ASP A 126 5.28 -11.16 6.91
C ASP A 126 3.98 -10.76 6.21
N LYS A 127 3.03 -10.17 6.94
CA LYS A 127 1.77 -9.66 6.35
C LYS A 127 1.98 -8.51 5.37
N HIS A 128 3.02 -7.71 5.57
CA HIS A 128 3.35 -6.63 4.64
C HIS A 128 3.92 -7.18 3.33
N PHE A 129 4.74 -8.23 3.40
CA PHE A 129 5.23 -8.89 2.19
C PHE A 129 4.13 -9.65 1.45
N GLU A 130 3.13 -10.23 2.14
CA GLU A 130 1.95 -10.80 1.47
C GLU A 130 1.23 -9.75 0.59
N GLN A 131 1.03 -8.54 1.10
CA GLN A 131 0.45 -7.43 0.31
C GLN A 131 1.29 -7.13 -0.93
N LEU A 132 2.61 -7.04 -0.79
CA LEU A 132 3.51 -6.75 -1.90
C LEU A 132 3.57 -7.89 -2.93
N LYS A 133 3.46 -9.16 -2.50
CA LYS A 133 3.33 -10.31 -3.40
C LYS A 133 2.03 -10.23 -4.23
N VAL A 134 0.94 -9.73 -3.64
CA VAL A 134 -0.31 -9.48 -4.39
C VAL A 134 -0.10 -8.41 -5.46
N TYR A 135 0.59 -7.30 -5.16
CA TYR A 135 0.92 -6.29 -6.17
C TYR A 135 1.81 -6.86 -7.28
N ALA A 136 2.81 -7.68 -6.94
CA ALA A 136 3.65 -8.35 -7.94
C ALA A 136 2.83 -9.29 -8.85
N ALA A 137 1.89 -10.04 -8.27
CA ALA A 137 0.98 -10.90 -9.02
C ALA A 137 0.05 -10.11 -9.94
N LEU A 138 -0.52 -9.00 -9.46
CA LEU A 138 -1.35 -8.10 -10.28
C LEU A 138 -0.54 -7.51 -11.44
N PHE A 139 0.70 -7.07 -11.18
CA PHE A 139 1.61 -6.62 -12.25
C PHE A 139 1.83 -7.71 -13.31
N CYS A 140 2.14 -8.93 -12.88
CA CYS A 140 2.36 -10.04 -13.81
C CYS A 140 1.10 -10.36 -14.64
N LEU A 141 -0.08 -10.30 -14.03
CA LEU A 141 -1.36 -10.52 -14.73
C LEU A 141 -1.66 -9.41 -15.75
N GLU A 142 -1.52 -8.15 -15.34
CA GLU A 142 -1.84 -6.98 -16.17
C GLU A 142 -0.90 -6.87 -17.37
N TYR A 143 0.41 -6.93 -17.11
CA TYR A 143 1.45 -6.74 -18.15
C TYR A 143 1.92 -8.03 -18.83
N LYS A 144 1.30 -9.19 -18.49
CA LYS A 144 1.57 -10.50 -19.11
C LYS A 144 3.02 -11.00 -18.95
N PHE A 145 3.66 -10.68 -17.83
CA PHE A 145 4.95 -11.25 -17.48
C PHE A 145 4.78 -12.57 -16.71
N LYS A 146 5.66 -13.52 -16.95
CA LYS A 146 5.77 -14.71 -16.11
C LYS A 146 6.72 -14.40 -14.94
N PRO A 147 6.37 -14.75 -13.69
CA PRO A 147 7.26 -14.50 -12.55
C PRO A 147 8.68 -15.06 -12.71
N ALA A 148 8.83 -16.19 -13.41
CA ALA A 148 10.15 -16.80 -13.67
C ALA A 148 11.05 -16.00 -14.64
N ASP A 149 10.48 -15.11 -15.46
CA ASP A 149 11.21 -14.36 -16.47
C ASP A 149 11.77 -13.03 -15.94
N ILE A 150 11.38 -12.64 -14.73
CA ILE A 150 11.75 -11.36 -14.10
C ILE A 150 12.29 -11.59 -12.68
N ASP A 151 13.08 -10.65 -12.19
CA ASP A 151 13.47 -10.60 -10.79
C ASP A 151 12.48 -9.69 -10.03
N ILE A 152 12.05 -10.09 -8.85
CA ILE A 152 11.08 -9.34 -8.05
C ILE A 152 11.72 -8.96 -6.72
N ILE A 153 11.74 -7.68 -6.39
CA ILE A 153 12.30 -7.14 -5.14
C ILE A 153 11.21 -6.33 -4.45
N LEU A 154 10.85 -6.78 -3.26
CA LEU A 154 9.82 -6.18 -2.42
C LEU A 154 10.49 -5.48 -1.24
N GLY A 155 10.16 -4.22 -0.99
CA GLY A 155 10.73 -3.43 0.10
C GLY A 155 9.65 -2.89 1.02
N VAL A 156 9.78 -3.11 2.32
CA VAL A 156 8.91 -2.55 3.36
C VAL A 156 9.73 -1.58 4.20
N TYR A 157 9.28 -0.33 4.23
CA TYR A 157 9.88 0.75 5.01
C TYR A 157 8.99 1.07 6.20
N LYS A 158 9.33 0.52 7.35
CA LYS A 158 8.62 0.69 8.61
C LYS A 158 9.42 1.64 9.52
N LYS A 159 8.77 2.27 10.49
CA LYS A 159 9.46 3.10 11.48
C LYS A 159 10.67 2.35 12.06
N ASP A 160 11.86 2.85 11.89
CA ASP A 160 13.12 2.33 12.40
C ASP A 160 13.62 1.01 11.75
N GLU A 161 12.95 0.49 10.72
CA GLU A 161 13.33 -0.75 10.05
C GLU A 161 13.03 -0.70 8.55
N VAL A 162 13.97 -1.20 7.74
CA VAL A 162 13.78 -1.45 6.31
C VAL A 162 14.06 -2.91 6.05
N ALA A 163 13.12 -3.58 5.42
CA ALA A 163 13.24 -4.99 5.08
C ALA A 163 12.99 -5.22 3.59
N PHE A 164 13.77 -6.12 3.00
CA PHE A 164 13.60 -6.55 1.61
C PHE A 164 13.35 -8.04 1.52
N CYS A 165 12.57 -8.44 0.52
CA CYS A 165 12.29 -9.82 0.18
C CYS A 165 12.39 -9.99 -1.34
N GLU A 166 13.01 -11.09 -1.76
CA GLU A 166 13.02 -11.56 -3.14
C GLU A 166 12.23 -12.87 -3.18
N PRO A 167 10.91 -12.82 -3.46
CA PRO A 167 10.08 -14.03 -3.44
C PRO A 167 10.48 -14.98 -4.57
N ALA A 168 10.38 -16.27 -4.30
CA ALA A 168 10.52 -17.28 -5.34
C ALA A 168 9.40 -17.12 -6.39
N PRO A 169 9.66 -17.38 -7.68
CA PRO A 169 8.64 -17.29 -8.73
C PRO A 169 7.36 -18.08 -8.41
N GLU A 170 7.50 -19.23 -7.77
CA GLU A 170 6.42 -20.14 -7.37
C GLU A 170 5.46 -19.46 -6.39
N GLU A 171 5.96 -18.67 -5.46
CA GLU A 171 5.14 -17.93 -4.49
C GLU A 171 4.23 -16.91 -5.20
N ILE A 172 4.74 -16.24 -6.23
CA ILE A 172 3.93 -15.30 -7.02
C ILE A 172 2.93 -16.05 -7.90
N VAL A 173 3.32 -17.20 -8.45
CA VAL A 173 2.40 -18.08 -9.22
C VAL A 173 1.24 -18.56 -8.35
N GLU A 174 1.49 -18.92 -7.09
CA GLU A 174 0.41 -19.29 -6.14
C GLU A 174 -0.58 -18.15 -5.94
N VAL A 175 -0.10 -16.92 -5.75
CA VAL A 175 -0.95 -15.72 -5.61
C VAL A 175 -1.74 -15.47 -6.89
N ILE A 176 -1.11 -15.55 -8.06
CA ILE A 176 -1.77 -15.43 -9.37
C ILE A 176 -2.91 -16.45 -9.50
N ASN A 177 -2.64 -17.72 -9.22
CA ASN A 177 -3.63 -18.79 -9.30
C ASN A 177 -4.81 -18.53 -8.37
N LYS A 178 -4.54 -18.03 -7.15
CA LYS A 178 -5.59 -17.67 -6.18
C LYS A 178 -6.46 -16.52 -6.67
N ILE A 179 -5.86 -15.46 -7.21
CA ILE A 179 -6.58 -14.30 -7.79
C ILE A 179 -7.49 -14.78 -8.93
N VAL A 180 -6.92 -15.52 -9.90
CA VAL A 180 -7.66 -15.99 -11.08
C VAL A 180 -8.80 -16.94 -10.68
N HIS A 181 -8.56 -17.84 -9.71
CA HIS A 181 -9.58 -18.75 -9.20
C HIS A 181 -10.74 -17.99 -8.54
N LEU A 182 -10.41 -17.09 -7.61
CA LEU A 182 -11.43 -16.31 -6.89
C LEU A 182 -12.21 -15.37 -7.83
N ASP A 183 -11.53 -14.74 -8.78
CA ASP A 183 -12.20 -13.87 -9.74
C ASP A 183 -13.25 -14.63 -10.56
N LYS A 184 -12.90 -15.84 -11.04
CA LYS A 184 -13.86 -16.71 -11.75
C LYS A 184 -15.02 -17.18 -10.87
N LEU A 185 -14.74 -17.44 -9.58
CA LEU A 185 -15.77 -17.86 -8.62
C LEU A 185 -16.75 -16.71 -8.36
N LEU A 186 -16.24 -15.52 -8.07
CA LEU A 186 -17.04 -14.34 -7.73
C LEU A 186 -17.85 -13.83 -8.96
N ALA A 187 -17.28 -13.92 -10.16
CA ALA A 187 -18.01 -13.58 -11.39
C ALA A 187 -19.27 -14.43 -11.63
N LYS A 188 -19.34 -15.64 -11.07
CA LYS A 188 -20.57 -16.46 -11.16
C LYS A 188 -21.66 -15.90 -10.24
N ILE A 189 -21.28 -15.41 -9.05
CA ILE A 189 -22.24 -14.82 -8.11
C ILE A 189 -22.86 -13.56 -8.73
N ASP A 190 -22.04 -12.68 -9.32
CA ASP A 190 -22.53 -11.46 -9.98
C ASP A 190 -23.51 -11.77 -11.13
N ASN A 191 -23.37 -12.92 -11.81
CA ASN A 191 -24.25 -13.34 -12.89
C ASN A 191 -25.52 -14.07 -12.41
N GLU A 192 -25.55 -14.55 -11.16
CA GLU A 192 -26.71 -15.22 -10.56
C GLU A 192 -27.67 -14.24 -9.87
N GLU A 193 -27.21 -13.00 -9.58
CA GLU A 193 -28.03 -11.93 -8.97
C GLU A 193 -28.76 -11.05 -9.99
N VAL A 194 -28.63 -11.30 -11.31
CA VAL A 194 -29.31 -10.62 -12.41
C VAL A 194 -30.39 -11.53 -13.00
#